data_ef3aba1e96e6e97df1f86cf2cad0cbc0
#
_entry.id   ef3aba1e96e6e97df1f86cf2cad0cbc0
#
_cell.length_a   1.000
_cell.length_b   1.000
_cell.length_c   1.000
_cell.angle_alpha   90.00
_cell.angle_beta   90.00
_cell.angle_gamma   90.00
#
_symmetry.space_group_name_H-M   'P 1'
#
loop_
_entity.id
_entity.type
_entity.pdbx_description
1 polymer ?
#
loop_
_entity_poly.entity_id
_entity_poly.type
_entity_poly.pdbx_seq_one_letter_code
_entity_poly.pdbx_strand_id
1 'polypeptide(L)'
;MSYAVKYKTNKGEEEMKKRRVAKLIALSMVAATLLTGVNVQAKEEKVVTAMTSIDLTPELCDPIKSGPDFRLYEMIYDPLVRYGENGEIKPALAESWDISEDGTTYTFHLRKDVKFSDGTEFNADNVMWNYNRWVEQDVIGNFSAKLENVTKVDDYTVEFKFAEPCYTLLIEFSYPRPFRFTCESALDEDGEFCQEVGTGMWMIDSYESGQEVVLVPNPNYYGEKPNIDKVVLKQVVDGDARVMALQSGEADLNLQDIPSESFSIIQADKNLSTEQQVSTLSYYLSEN
;
A
#
# COMPACT_ATOMS: atom_id res chain seq x y z
N MET A 1 18.37 -8.95 -5.99
CA MET A 1 17.87 -8.04 -7.05
C MET A 1 16.39 -8.29 -7.17
N SER A 2 15.58 -7.29 -6.98
CA SER A 2 14.13 -7.40 -7.21
C SER A 2 13.83 -6.90 -8.62
N TYR A 3 13.00 -7.60 -9.37
CA TYR A 3 12.60 -7.24 -10.72
C TYR A 3 11.10 -7.01 -10.75
N ALA A 4 10.65 -5.85 -11.23
CA ALA A 4 9.28 -5.64 -11.64
C ALA A 4 9.20 -5.70 -13.17
N VAL A 5 8.19 -6.37 -13.69
CA VAL A 5 7.94 -6.49 -15.13
C VAL A 5 6.67 -5.74 -15.47
N LYS A 6 6.76 -4.77 -16.40
CA LYS A 6 5.64 -3.93 -16.82
C LYS A 6 5.31 -4.13 -18.30
N TYR A 7 4.06 -3.98 -18.63
CA TYR A 7 3.60 -3.92 -20.01
C TYR A 7 3.83 -2.52 -20.62
N LYS A 8 4.38 -2.43 -21.85
CA LYS A 8 4.66 -1.13 -22.52
C LYS A 8 3.39 -0.50 -23.05
N THR A 9 3.07 0.71 -22.58
CA THR A 9 1.79 1.39 -22.81
C THR A 9 1.59 2.03 -24.19
N ASN A 10 2.59 2.10 -25.08
CA ASN A 10 2.51 2.93 -26.31
C ASN A 10 1.94 2.27 -27.59
N LYS A 11 1.58 0.98 -27.57
CA LYS A 11 0.81 0.32 -28.66
C LYS A 11 -0.38 -0.48 -28.14
N GLY A 12 -0.50 -0.62 -26.82
CA GLY A 12 -1.51 -1.46 -26.16
C GLY A 12 -2.91 -0.88 -26.15
N GLU A 13 -3.08 0.44 -26.25
CA GLU A 13 -4.42 1.05 -26.17
C GLU A 13 -5.36 0.66 -27.30
N GLU A 14 -4.88 0.57 -28.55
CA GLU A 14 -5.73 0.14 -29.65
C GLU A 14 -5.97 -1.38 -29.69
N GLU A 15 -4.98 -2.17 -29.33
CA GLU A 15 -5.15 -3.64 -29.26
C GLU A 15 -5.91 -4.10 -28.02
N MET A 16 -5.73 -3.45 -26.88
CA MET A 16 -6.54 -3.67 -25.69
C MET A 16 -8.02 -3.30 -25.93
N LYS A 17 -8.30 -2.22 -26.67
CA LYS A 17 -9.66 -1.88 -27.08
C LYS A 17 -10.30 -3.00 -27.91
N LYS A 18 -9.57 -3.61 -28.84
CA LYS A 18 -10.08 -4.72 -29.67
C LYS A 18 -10.30 -6.01 -28.89
N ARG A 19 -9.45 -6.32 -27.90
CA ARG A 19 -9.57 -7.53 -27.05
C ARG A 19 -10.66 -7.40 -25.97
N ARG A 20 -10.86 -6.19 -25.43
CA ARG A 20 -11.93 -5.90 -24.45
C ARG A 20 -13.32 -5.94 -25.08
N VAL A 21 -13.47 -5.51 -26.33
CA VAL A 21 -14.73 -5.64 -27.09
C VAL A 21 -15.14 -7.11 -27.28
N ALA A 22 -14.20 -8.04 -27.43
CA ALA A 22 -14.50 -9.47 -27.58
C ALA A 22 -14.98 -10.13 -26.25
N LYS A 23 -14.58 -9.64 -25.07
CA LYS A 23 -15.06 -10.12 -23.76
C LYS A 23 -16.43 -9.58 -23.37
N LEU A 24 -16.83 -8.40 -23.87
CA LEU A 24 -18.13 -7.77 -23.58
C LEU A 24 -19.32 -8.36 -24.34
N ILE A 25 -19.09 -9.15 -25.43
CA ILE A 25 -20.16 -9.76 -26.22
C ILE A 25 -20.76 -11.02 -25.56
N ALA A 26 -20.12 -11.59 -24.56
CA ALA A 26 -20.57 -12.82 -23.91
C ALA A 26 -21.57 -12.63 -22.76
N LEU A 27 -21.85 -11.41 -22.30
CA LEU A 27 -22.69 -11.17 -21.11
C LEU A 27 -23.93 -10.27 -21.34
N SER A 28 -24.35 -10.03 -22.57
CA SER A 28 -25.54 -9.21 -22.86
C SER A 28 -26.61 -9.93 -23.64
N MET A 29 -27.26 -10.90 -23.01
CA MET A 29 -28.60 -11.33 -23.37
C MET A 29 -29.42 -11.49 -22.09
N VAL A 30 -30.08 -10.44 -21.63
CA VAL A 30 -31.43 -10.45 -21.05
C VAL A 30 -31.84 -9.00 -20.70
N ALA A 31 -33.04 -8.65 -21.18
CA ALA A 31 -33.90 -7.53 -20.86
C ALA A 31 -33.81 -6.28 -21.74
N ALA A 32 -34.55 -6.33 -22.84
CA ALA A 32 -35.15 -5.16 -23.46
C ALA A 32 -36.40 -4.75 -22.68
N THR A 33 -36.41 -3.53 -22.06
CA THR A 33 -37.62 -2.72 -21.86
C THR A 33 -37.25 -1.22 -21.81
N LEU A 34 -37.54 -0.57 -22.88
CA LEU A 34 -38.17 0.76 -23.11
C LEU A 34 -37.83 1.97 -22.21
N LEU A 35 -37.32 3.01 -22.92
CA LEU A 35 -37.61 4.45 -22.79
C LEU A 35 -36.90 5.27 -21.73
N THR A 36 -35.87 5.89 -22.12
CA THR A 36 -35.64 7.36 -22.30
C THR A 36 -34.14 7.54 -22.58
N GLY A 37 -33.82 8.20 -23.68
CA GLY A 37 -32.47 8.37 -24.18
C GLY A 37 -31.62 9.29 -23.30
N VAL A 38 -31.03 8.75 -22.26
CA VAL A 38 -29.83 9.27 -21.64
C VAL A 38 -28.70 8.37 -22.13
N ASN A 39 -27.92 8.87 -23.10
CA ASN A 39 -26.63 8.27 -23.42
C ASN A 39 -25.71 8.43 -22.20
N VAL A 40 -25.85 7.57 -21.21
CA VAL A 40 -24.80 7.35 -20.21
C VAL A 40 -23.71 6.60 -20.92
N GLN A 41 -22.77 7.32 -21.48
CA GLN A 41 -21.52 6.75 -21.95
C GLN A 41 -20.80 6.24 -20.70
N ALA A 42 -20.90 4.94 -20.43
CA ALA A 42 -20.19 4.33 -19.31
C ALA A 42 -18.71 4.64 -19.48
N LYS A 43 -18.15 5.40 -18.57
CA LYS A 43 -16.71 5.66 -18.50
C LYS A 43 -16.02 4.30 -18.41
N GLU A 44 -15.11 4.00 -19.32
CA GLU A 44 -14.34 2.74 -19.25
C GLU A 44 -13.50 2.75 -17.98
N GLU A 45 -13.71 1.79 -17.10
CA GLU A 45 -13.01 1.65 -15.83
C GLU A 45 -11.53 1.31 -16.10
N LYS A 46 -10.63 2.09 -15.51
CA LYS A 46 -9.20 1.88 -15.62
C LYS A 46 -8.75 0.91 -14.53
N VAL A 47 -8.54 -0.34 -14.88
CA VAL A 47 -8.12 -1.40 -13.98
C VAL A 47 -6.66 -1.75 -14.24
N VAL A 48 -5.86 -1.87 -13.18
CA VAL A 48 -4.51 -2.44 -13.21
C VAL A 48 -4.52 -3.76 -12.47
N THR A 49 -4.07 -4.82 -13.14
CA THR A 49 -3.91 -6.16 -12.56
C THR A 49 -2.43 -6.40 -12.29
N ALA A 50 -2.07 -6.56 -11.02
CA ALA A 50 -0.72 -6.89 -10.57
C ALA A 50 -0.70 -8.28 -9.92
N MET A 51 0.41 -9.00 -10.09
CA MET A 51 0.57 -10.35 -9.55
C MET A 51 1.63 -10.39 -8.46
N THR A 52 1.37 -11.20 -7.45
CA THR A 52 2.30 -11.54 -6.36
C THR A 52 2.24 -13.04 -6.07
N SER A 53 3.29 -13.60 -5.48
CA SER A 53 3.28 -14.98 -4.96
C SER A 53 2.87 -15.06 -3.49
N ILE A 54 2.79 -13.92 -2.81
CA ILE A 54 2.52 -13.80 -1.38
C ILE A 54 1.02 -13.83 -1.15
N ASP A 55 0.60 -14.47 -0.06
CA ASP A 55 -0.78 -14.38 0.41
C ASP A 55 -1.09 -12.94 0.83
N LEU A 56 -2.23 -12.44 0.38
CA LEU A 56 -2.68 -11.07 0.58
C LEU A 56 -3.83 -11.00 1.60
N THR A 57 -3.90 -11.96 2.53
CA THR A 57 -4.96 -12.04 3.54
C THR A 57 -5.10 -10.72 4.32
N PRO A 58 -6.22 -9.97 4.17
CA PRO A 58 -6.39 -8.67 4.82
C PRO A 58 -6.41 -8.73 6.34
N GLU A 59 -6.94 -9.80 6.94
CA GLU A 59 -6.98 -9.98 8.40
C GLU A 59 -5.58 -9.92 9.04
N LEU A 60 -4.53 -10.08 8.23
CA LEU A 60 -3.15 -9.93 8.65
C LEU A 60 -2.61 -8.51 8.46
N CYS A 61 -3.42 -7.59 7.91
CA CYS A 61 -3.00 -6.20 7.65
C CYS A 61 -3.15 -5.27 8.86
N ASP A 62 -3.28 -5.79 10.07
CA ASP A 62 -3.16 -5.00 11.28
C ASP A 62 -1.79 -4.30 11.32
N PRO A 63 -1.72 -2.95 11.39
CA PRO A 63 -0.46 -2.21 11.28
C PRO A 63 0.60 -2.57 12.33
N ILE A 64 0.18 -3.13 13.47
CA ILE A 64 1.09 -3.53 14.55
C ILE A 64 1.56 -4.98 14.44
N LYS A 65 0.97 -5.78 13.56
CA LYS A 65 1.32 -7.19 13.36
C LYS A 65 2.24 -7.37 12.15
N SER A 66 2.89 -8.52 12.09
CA SER A 66 3.65 -8.93 10.92
C SER A 66 2.68 -9.43 9.84
N GLY A 67 2.38 -8.60 8.87
CA GLY A 67 1.56 -8.98 7.73
C GLY A 67 2.38 -9.57 6.57
N PRO A 68 1.71 -10.20 5.61
CA PRO A 68 2.37 -10.94 4.54
C PRO A 68 3.01 -10.07 3.48
N ASP A 69 2.42 -8.93 3.14
CA ASP A 69 2.92 -8.06 2.05
C ASP A 69 2.95 -6.58 2.44
N PHE A 70 4.16 -6.02 2.52
CA PHE A 70 4.39 -4.60 2.84
C PHE A 70 3.74 -3.63 1.84
N ARG A 71 3.56 -4.04 0.58
CA ARG A 71 2.93 -3.21 -0.45
C ARG A 71 1.49 -2.90 -0.13
N LEU A 72 0.76 -3.88 0.44
CA LEU A 72 -0.62 -3.67 0.85
C LEU A 72 -0.70 -2.64 1.99
N TYR A 73 0.24 -2.72 2.98
CA TYR A 73 0.34 -1.70 4.03
C TYR A 73 0.60 -0.29 3.47
N GLU A 74 1.53 -0.16 2.53
CA GLU A 74 1.88 1.13 1.92
C GLU A 74 0.74 1.72 1.07
N MET A 75 -0.16 0.90 0.57
CA MET A 75 -1.33 1.35 -0.18
C MET A 75 -2.45 1.83 0.75
N ILE A 76 -2.62 1.20 1.92
CA ILE A 76 -3.74 1.45 2.84
C ILE A 76 -3.38 2.46 3.93
N TYR A 77 -2.15 2.43 4.45
CA TYR A 77 -1.74 3.20 5.62
C TYR A 77 -0.61 4.17 5.31
N ASP A 78 -0.76 5.41 5.74
CA ASP A 78 0.33 6.38 5.71
C ASP A 78 1.13 6.41 7.01
N PRO A 79 2.44 6.69 6.92
CA PRO A 79 3.30 7.01 8.06
C PRO A 79 3.24 8.49 8.45
N LEU A 80 3.89 8.88 9.54
CA LEU A 80 4.14 10.29 9.82
C LEU A 80 5.02 10.93 8.74
N VAL A 81 6.05 10.21 8.29
CA VAL A 81 7.00 10.65 7.26
C VAL A 81 7.28 9.51 6.28
N ARG A 82 7.61 9.83 5.02
CA ARG A 82 7.92 8.86 3.97
C ARG A 82 9.39 8.93 3.57
N TYR A 83 9.92 7.78 3.17
CA TYR A 83 11.23 7.68 2.54
C TYR A 83 11.13 8.01 1.05
N GLY A 84 11.93 8.93 0.56
CA GLY A 84 11.96 9.33 -0.84
C GLY A 84 12.98 8.54 -1.66
N GLU A 85 12.93 8.69 -2.98
CA GLU A 85 13.72 7.92 -3.95
C GLU A 85 15.25 8.06 -3.77
N ASN A 86 15.70 9.22 -3.27
CA ASN A 86 17.12 9.51 -3.07
C ASN A 86 17.56 9.41 -1.60
N GLY A 87 16.74 8.81 -0.75
CA GLY A 87 17.02 8.67 0.67
C GLY A 87 16.61 9.86 1.53
N GLU A 88 15.97 10.86 0.95
CA GLU A 88 15.40 11.98 1.68
C GLU A 88 14.14 11.56 2.46
N ILE A 89 13.90 12.22 3.58
CA ILE A 89 12.64 12.08 4.33
C ILE A 89 11.64 13.13 3.85
N LYS A 90 10.46 12.70 3.47
CA LYS A 90 9.36 13.54 2.96
C LYS A 90 8.19 13.60 3.95
N PRO A 91 7.47 14.74 4.02
CA PRO A 91 6.21 14.83 4.74
C PRO A 91 5.17 13.78 4.27
N ALA A 92 4.40 13.28 5.25
CA ALA A 92 3.23 12.45 4.99
C ALA A 92 2.09 12.89 5.91
N LEU A 93 1.74 12.15 6.98
CA LEU A 93 0.75 12.59 7.97
C LEU A 93 1.25 13.76 8.82
N ALA A 94 2.56 13.88 9.02
CA ALA A 94 3.19 15.12 9.51
C ALA A 94 3.62 15.99 8.33
N GLU A 95 3.28 17.26 8.35
CA GLU A 95 3.72 18.25 7.35
C GLU A 95 5.12 18.80 7.64
N SER A 96 5.55 18.75 8.91
CA SER A 96 6.88 19.13 9.37
C SER A 96 7.20 18.49 10.73
N TRP A 97 8.46 18.60 11.14
CA TRP A 97 8.92 18.13 12.46
C TRP A 97 10.12 18.93 12.92
N ASP A 98 10.28 19.01 14.25
CA ASP A 98 11.44 19.58 14.91
C ASP A 98 12.17 18.49 15.71
N ILE A 99 13.49 18.61 15.79
CA ILE A 99 14.35 17.69 16.53
C ILE A 99 15.12 18.50 17.57
N SER A 100 15.11 18.09 18.83
CA SER A 100 15.89 18.72 19.88
C SER A 100 17.40 18.64 19.59
N GLU A 101 18.17 19.57 20.12
CA GLU A 101 19.63 19.64 19.91
C GLU A 101 20.35 18.34 20.34
N ASP A 102 19.84 17.67 21.38
CA ASP A 102 20.38 16.42 21.89
C ASP A 102 19.85 15.17 21.15
N GLY A 103 18.94 15.35 20.17
CA GLY A 103 18.38 14.27 19.37
C GLY A 103 17.46 13.33 20.13
N THR A 104 17.00 13.69 21.33
CA THR A 104 16.13 12.82 22.16
C THR A 104 14.65 13.10 21.98
N THR A 105 14.27 14.26 21.47
CA THR A 105 12.88 14.70 21.34
C THR A 105 12.54 15.05 19.90
N TYR A 106 11.44 14.51 19.40
CA TYR A 106 10.90 14.77 18.06
C TYR A 106 9.49 15.32 18.19
N THR A 107 9.26 16.53 17.71
CA THR A 107 7.95 17.17 17.67
C THR A 107 7.41 17.14 16.26
N PHE A 108 6.31 16.41 16.03
CA PHE A 108 5.66 16.32 14.72
C PHE A 108 4.45 17.23 14.65
N HIS A 109 4.39 18.04 13.58
CA HIS A 109 3.25 18.89 13.25
C HIS A 109 2.38 18.15 12.24
N LEU A 110 1.20 17.73 12.66
CA LEU A 110 0.29 16.89 11.88
C LEU A 110 -0.50 17.74 10.88
N ARG A 111 -0.83 17.13 9.75
CA ARG A 111 -1.76 17.71 8.78
C ARG A 111 -3.16 17.83 9.39
N LYS A 112 -3.91 18.89 8.95
CA LYS A 112 -5.27 19.17 9.43
C LYS A 112 -6.37 18.73 8.47
N ASP A 113 -5.99 18.23 7.30
CA ASP A 113 -6.88 17.88 6.18
C ASP A 113 -6.95 16.37 5.93
N VAL A 114 -6.47 15.57 6.88
CA VAL A 114 -6.42 14.11 6.74
C VAL A 114 -7.63 13.45 7.37
N LYS A 115 -8.20 12.48 6.64
CA LYS A 115 -9.22 11.58 7.13
C LYS A 115 -8.87 10.14 6.85
N PHE A 116 -9.30 9.25 7.71
CA PHE A 116 -9.30 7.83 7.46
C PHE A 116 -10.32 7.45 6.37
N SER A 117 -10.21 6.24 5.85
CA SER A 117 -11.10 5.75 4.80
C SER A 117 -12.57 5.70 5.22
N ASP A 118 -12.86 5.55 6.50
CA ASP A 118 -14.20 5.61 7.09
C ASP A 118 -14.74 7.03 7.32
N GLY A 119 -13.92 8.07 7.10
CA GLY A 119 -14.25 9.47 7.29
C GLY A 119 -13.85 10.06 8.64
N THR A 120 -13.35 9.26 9.58
CA THR A 120 -12.82 9.72 10.87
C THR A 120 -11.64 10.67 10.63
N GLU A 121 -11.57 11.79 11.37
CA GLU A 121 -10.46 12.75 11.25
C GLU A 121 -9.18 12.19 11.87
N PHE A 122 -8.04 12.38 11.20
CA PHE A 122 -6.72 12.11 11.77
C PHE A 122 -6.21 13.32 12.54
N ASN A 123 -5.84 13.13 13.80
CA ASN A 123 -5.31 14.16 14.67
C ASN A 123 -4.40 13.57 15.76
N ALA A 124 -3.97 14.38 16.72
CA ALA A 124 -3.10 13.94 17.80
C ALA A 124 -3.74 12.89 18.72
N ASP A 125 -5.07 12.88 18.88
CA ASP A 125 -5.75 11.83 19.66
C ASP A 125 -5.60 10.45 19.01
N ASN A 126 -5.66 10.37 17.68
CA ASN A 126 -5.41 9.11 16.96
C ASN A 126 -3.96 8.66 17.11
N VAL A 127 -3.00 9.59 17.09
CA VAL A 127 -1.60 9.23 17.36
C VAL A 127 -1.45 8.66 18.78
N MET A 128 -2.06 9.30 19.78
CA MET A 128 -2.04 8.81 21.16
C MET A 128 -2.75 7.46 21.30
N TRP A 129 -3.87 7.25 20.61
CA TRP A 129 -4.57 5.98 20.60
C TRP A 129 -3.70 4.86 20.00
N ASN A 130 -3.04 5.10 18.86
CA ASN A 130 -2.10 4.13 18.27
C ASN A 130 -0.90 3.88 19.18
N TYR A 131 -0.34 4.93 19.81
CA TYR A 131 0.75 4.78 20.78
C TYR A 131 0.36 3.86 21.95
N ASN A 132 -0.82 4.04 22.53
CA ASN A 132 -1.30 3.18 23.61
C ASN A 132 -1.40 1.73 23.12
N ARG A 133 -1.90 1.51 21.93
CA ARG A 133 -1.97 0.20 21.29
C ARG A 133 -0.59 -0.43 21.06
N TRP A 134 0.40 0.39 20.66
CA TRP A 134 1.80 -0.06 20.52
C TRP A 134 2.39 -0.49 21.88
N VAL A 135 2.07 0.22 22.95
CA VAL A 135 2.50 -0.13 24.33
C VAL A 135 1.84 -1.43 24.76
N GLU A 136 0.54 -1.57 24.62
CA GLU A 136 -0.24 -2.76 25.00
C GLU A 136 0.22 -4.03 24.29
N GLN A 137 0.59 -3.90 23.02
CA GLN A 137 1.04 -5.00 22.16
C GLN A 137 2.56 -5.19 22.14
N ASP A 138 3.31 -4.49 23.01
CA ASP A 138 4.77 -4.54 23.17
C ASP A 138 5.56 -4.31 21.87
N VAL A 139 5.04 -3.45 20.96
CA VAL A 139 5.71 -3.12 19.69
C VAL A 139 6.64 -1.92 19.78
N ILE A 140 6.58 -1.14 20.87
CA ILE A 140 7.48 0.01 21.11
C ILE A 140 8.95 -0.38 21.20
N GLY A 141 9.25 -1.63 21.57
CA GLY A 141 10.60 -2.17 21.56
C GLY A 141 11.25 -2.30 20.18
N ASN A 142 10.50 -2.07 19.09
CA ASN A 142 11.04 -2.03 17.73
C ASN A 142 11.75 -0.71 17.38
N PHE A 143 11.62 0.34 18.19
CA PHE A 143 12.46 1.53 18.04
C PHE A 143 13.91 1.22 18.40
N SER A 144 14.87 1.81 17.69
CA SER A 144 16.30 1.66 17.94
C SER A 144 16.76 2.29 19.25
N ALA A 145 16.01 3.25 19.76
CA ALA A 145 16.20 3.88 21.06
C ALA A 145 14.96 3.65 21.93
N LYS A 146 15.16 3.62 23.26
CA LYS A 146 14.05 3.42 24.19
C LYS A 146 13.12 4.63 24.18
N LEU A 147 11.90 4.45 23.68
CA LEU A 147 10.83 5.45 23.78
C LEU A 147 10.41 5.59 25.25
N GLU A 148 10.51 6.81 25.80
CA GLU A 148 10.08 7.12 27.16
C GLU A 148 8.61 7.51 27.24
N ASN A 149 8.18 8.37 26.31
CA ASN A 149 6.83 8.90 26.31
C ASN A 149 6.43 9.46 24.94
N VAL A 150 5.13 9.51 24.68
CA VAL A 150 4.51 10.32 23.63
C VAL A 150 3.53 11.27 24.29
N THR A 151 3.58 12.53 23.90
CA THR A 151 2.74 13.60 24.49
C THR A 151 1.93 14.29 23.40
N LYS A 152 0.63 14.41 23.58
CA LYS A 152 -0.20 15.33 22.82
C LYS A 152 0.07 16.75 23.31
N VAL A 153 0.69 17.58 22.48
CA VAL A 153 0.95 19.00 22.77
C VAL A 153 -0.31 19.85 22.51
N ASP A 154 -0.92 19.62 21.34
CA ASP A 154 -2.22 20.15 20.94
C ASP A 154 -2.92 19.18 19.98
N ASP A 155 -4.03 19.57 19.35
CA ASP A 155 -4.82 18.69 18.49
C ASP A 155 -4.07 18.22 17.23
N TYR A 156 -2.98 18.92 16.85
CA TYR A 156 -2.20 18.62 15.66
C TYR A 156 -0.69 18.61 15.90
N THR A 157 -0.28 18.53 17.17
CA THR A 157 1.14 18.47 17.55
C THR A 157 1.37 17.36 18.55
N VAL A 158 2.30 16.46 18.25
CA VAL A 158 2.70 15.35 19.11
C VAL A 158 4.20 15.33 19.31
N GLU A 159 4.64 15.02 20.51
CA GLU A 159 6.04 14.91 20.89
C GLU A 159 6.39 13.49 21.27
N PHE A 160 7.45 12.93 20.65
CA PHE A 160 8.05 11.65 20.98
C PHE A 160 9.35 11.88 21.71
N LYS A 161 9.46 11.38 22.95
CA LYS A 161 10.64 11.52 23.78
C LYS A 161 11.33 10.16 24.01
N PHE A 162 12.63 10.11 23.77
CA PHE A 162 13.49 8.94 23.93
C PHE A 162 14.47 9.13 25.08
N ALA A 163 14.88 8.02 25.70
CA ALA A 163 15.87 8.00 26.78
C ALA A 163 17.29 8.39 26.31
N GLU A 164 17.54 8.23 25.02
CA GLU A 164 18.81 8.51 24.34
C GLU A 164 18.55 9.02 22.92
N PRO A 165 19.53 9.64 22.22
CA PRO A 165 19.35 10.13 20.87
C PRO A 165 18.90 9.04 19.91
N CYS A 166 17.81 9.27 19.15
CA CYS A 166 17.23 8.33 18.19
C CYS A 166 17.37 8.88 16.76
N TYR A 167 18.58 8.93 16.21
CA TYR A 167 18.86 9.54 14.91
C TYR A 167 18.20 8.81 13.72
N THR A 168 17.72 7.60 13.91
CA THR A 168 17.06 6.77 12.91
C THR A 168 15.54 6.89 12.91
N LEU A 169 14.94 7.62 13.85
CA LEU A 169 13.49 7.67 14.04
C LEU A 169 12.69 7.97 12.77
N LEU A 170 13.13 8.94 11.98
CA LEU A 170 12.41 9.31 10.75
C LEU A 170 12.44 8.18 9.72
N ILE A 171 13.53 7.40 9.67
CA ILE A 171 13.64 6.21 8.82
C ILE A 171 12.72 5.11 9.39
N GLU A 172 12.71 4.89 10.70
CA GLU A 172 11.86 3.90 11.36
C GLU A 172 10.38 4.19 11.14
N PHE A 173 9.93 5.44 11.24
CA PHE A 173 8.57 5.84 10.92
C PHE A 173 8.22 5.68 9.43
N SER A 174 9.19 5.76 8.54
CA SER A 174 8.95 5.56 7.11
C SER A 174 8.76 4.09 6.73
N TYR A 175 9.19 3.14 7.59
CA TYR A 175 9.08 1.70 7.32
C TYR A 175 7.61 1.24 7.34
N PRO A 176 7.21 0.28 6.51
CA PRO A 176 5.80 -0.10 6.35
C PRO A 176 5.10 -0.60 7.62
N ARG A 177 5.82 -1.05 8.63
CA ARG A 177 5.30 -1.52 9.94
C ARG A 177 6.39 -1.43 11.03
N PRO A 178 6.07 -1.43 12.33
CA PRO A 178 4.73 -1.50 12.93
C PRO A 178 4.07 -0.13 13.10
N PHE A 179 4.76 0.95 12.75
CA PHE A 179 4.36 2.32 13.10
C PHE A 179 3.52 2.97 11.99
N ARG A 180 2.40 2.31 11.63
CA ARG A 180 1.34 2.86 10.79
C ARG A 180 0.13 3.20 11.65
N PHE A 181 -0.71 4.09 11.14
CA PHE A 181 -1.83 4.64 11.89
C PHE A 181 -3.15 4.12 11.35
N THR A 182 -3.96 3.62 12.26
CA THR A 182 -5.36 3.26 12.05
C THR A 182 -6.23 3.97 13.08
N CYS A 183 -7.53 3.75 13.08
CA CYS A 183 -8.42 4.34 14.06
C CYS A 183 -9.27 3.28 14.78
N GLU A 184 -10.01 3.71 15.78
CA GLU A 184 -10.75 2.82 16.70
C GLU A 184 -11.76 1.94 15.94
N SER A 185 -12.35 2.43 14.84
CA SER A 185 -13.28 1.65 14.03
C SER A 185 -12.66 0.44 13.31
N ALA A 186 -11.32 0.33 13.29
CA ALA A 186 -10.63 -0.85 12.78
C ALA A 186 -10.72 -2.06 13.72
N LEU A 187 -11.20 -1.85 14.96
CA LEU A 187 -11.36 -2.90 15.95
C LEU A 187 -12.85 -3.19 16.18
N ASP A 188 -13.15 -4.43 16.54
CA ASP A 188 -14.47 -4.85 16.98
C ASP A 188 -14.72 -4.52 18.46
N GLU A 189 -15.90 -4.94 18.99
CA GLU A 189 -16.30 -4.69 20.38
C GLU A 189 -15.38 -5.41 21.41
N ASP A 190 -14.66 -6.45 21.00
CA ASP A 190 -13.71 -7.18 21.82
C ASP A 190 -12.29 -6.59 21.74
N GLY A 191 -12.08 -5.56 20.91
CA GLY A 191 -10.79 -4.90 20.67
C GLY A 191 -9.89 -5.63 19.69
N GLU A 192 -10.44 -6.59 18.95
CA GLU A 192 -9.70 -7.32 17.92
C GLU A 192 -9.79 -6.60 16.58
N PHE A 193 -8.69 -6.66 15.81
CA PHE A 193 -8.64 -6.05 14.48
C PHE A 193 -9.60 -6.77 13.52
N CYS A 194 -10.53 -6.04 12.95
CA CYS A 194 -11.60 -6.59 12.13
C CYS A 194 -11.74 -5.96 10.72
N GLN A 195 -11.12 -4.80 10.47
CA GLN A 195 -11.14 -4.16 9.14
C GLN A 195 -9.98 -3.18 8.95
N GLU A 196 -9.59 -2.98 7.69
CA GLU A 196 -8.53 -2.07 7.29
C GLU A 196 -9.07 -0.65 7.16
N VAL A 197 -8.77 0.19 8.14
CA VAL A 197 -9.11 1.63 8.13
C VAL A 197 -7.82 2.43 8.16
N GLY A 198 -7.44 2.98 7.03
CA GLY A 198 -6.19 3.74 6.86
C GLY A 198 -6.41 5.10 6.21
N THR A 199 -5.34 5.87 6.14
CA THR A 199 -5.31 7.20 5.51
C THR A 199 -4.74 7.17 4.10
N GLY A 200 -4.28 5.99 3.63
CA GLY A 200 -3.60 5.83 2.36
C GLY A 200 -4.49 6.07 1.14
N MET A 201 -3.85 6.06 -0.03
CA MET A 201 -4.50 6.34 -1.31
C MET A 201 -5.57 5.30 -1.69
N TRP A 202 -5.44 4.08 -1.19
CA TRP A 202 -6.28 2.94 -1.54
C TRP A 202 -6.98 2.36 -0.32
N MET A 203 -8.14 1.74 -0.55
CA MET A 203 -8.86 0.93 0.43
C MET A 203 -9.25 -0.41 -0.21
N ILE A 204 -9.41 -1.45 0.60
CA ILE A 204 -9.86 -2.76 0.14
C ILE A 204 -11.35 -2.68 -0.18
N ASP A 205 -11.73 -3.10 -1.39
CA ASP A 205 -13.11 -3.25 -1.83
C ASP A 205 -13.61 -4.69 -1.62
N SER A 206 -12.74 -5.67 -1.97
CA SER A 206 -13.06 -7.07 -1.80
C SER A 206 -11.80 -7.92 -1.70
N TYR A 207 -11.95 -9.10 -1.12
CA TYR A 207 -10.91 -10.10 -0.95
C TYR A 207 -11.46 -11.51 -1.22
N GLU A 208 -10.72 -12.29 -1.98
CA GLU A 208 -10.97 -13.71 -2.19
C GLU A 208 -9.72 -14.52 -1.81
N SER A 209 -9.86 -15.33 -0.74
CA SER A 209 -8.73 -16.05 -0.13
C SER A 209 -7.96 -16.91 -1.13
N GLY A 210 -6.65 -16.72 -1.18
CA GLY A 210 -5.76 -17.44 -2.10
C GLY A 210 -5.91 -17.04 -3.57
N GLN A 211 -6.67 -15.98 -3.89
CA GLN A 211 -6.92 -15.55 -5.25
C GLN A 211 -6.55 -14.10 -5.48
N GLU A 212 -7.30 -13.15 -4.90
CA GLU A 212 -7.07 -11.73 -5.16
C GLU A 212 -7.57 -10.80 -4.05
N VAL A 213 -6.95 -9.63 -4.00
CA VAL A 213 -7.44 -8.44 -3.29
C VAL A 213 -7.76 -7.37 -4.31
N VAL A 214 -8.93 -6.78 -4.21
CA VAL A 214 -9.36 -5.65 -5.05
C VAL A 214 -9.28 -4.38 -4.24
N LEU A 215 -8.57 -3.39 -4.78
CA LEU A 215 -8.40 -2.08 -4.15
C LEU A 215 -9.07 -1.01 -5.01
N VAL A 216 -9.73 -0.07 -4.34
CA VAL A 216 -10.35 1.12 -4.94
C VAL A 216 -9.77 2.39 -4.31
N PRO A 217 -9.80 3.53 -5.02
CA PRO A 217 -9.32 4.78 -4.45
C PRO A 217 -10.07 5.16 -3.17
N ASN A 218 -9.32 5.53 -2.14
CA ASN A 218 -9.88 6.10 -0.93
C ASN A 218 -10.50 7.48 -1.26
N PRO A 219 -11.83 7.66 -1.08
CA PRO A 219 -12.48 8.93 -1.42
C PRO A 219 -12.00 10.09 -0.52
N ASN A 220 -11.49 9.77 0.67
CA ASN A 220 -11.03 10.70 1.69
C ASN A 220 -9.51 10.98 1.60
N TYR A 221 -8.80 10.42 0.61
CA TYR A 221 -7.36 10.62 0.50
C TYR A 221 -7.00 12.10 0.32
N TYR A 222 -6.11 12.58 1.16
CA TYR A 222 -5.68 13.99 1.25
C TYR A 222 -4.71 14.42 0.15
N GLY A 223 -4.08 13.46 -0.54
CA GLY A 223 -3.14 13.72 -1.64
C GLY A 223 -3.82 13.74 -3.02
N GLU A 224 -3.00 13.68 -4.05
CA GLU A 224 -3.48 13.57 -5.43
C GLU A 224 -4.18 12.22 -5.63
N LYS A 225 -5.40 12.27 -6.17
CA LYS A 225 -6.17 11.05 -6.42
C LYS A 225 -5.56 10.26 -7.59
N PRO A 226 -5.54 8.92 -7.51
CA PRO A 226 -5.01 8.11 -8.59
C PRO A 226 -5.88 8.26 -9.85
N ASN A 227 -5.26 8.15 -11.01
CA ASN A 227 -5.95 8.12 -12.29
C ASN A 227 -6.39 6.70 -12.72
N ILE A 228 -6.29 5.74 -11.81
CA ILE A 228 -6.70 4.35 -11.91
C ILE A 228 -7.95 4.18 -11.05
N ASP A 229 -8.97 3.51 -11.58
CA ASP A 229 -10.24 3.33 -10.89
C ASP A 229 -10.22 2.07 -9.99
N LYS A 230 -9.31 1.09 -10.28
CA LYS A 230 -9.20 -0.17 -9.53
C LYS A 230 -7.82 -0.80 -9.68
N VAL A 231 -7.31 -1.39 -8.61
CA VAL A 231 -6.13 -2.26 -8.61
C VAL A 231 -6.57 -3.66 -8.18
N VAL A 232 -6.23 -4.66 -8.98
CA VAL A 232 -6.45 -6.08 -8.65
C VAL A 232 -5.09 -6.70 -8.36
N LEU A 233 -4.86 -7.09 -7.11
CA LEU A 233 -3.66 -7.84 -6.70
C LEU A 233 -4.01 -9.32 -6.72
N LYS A 234 -3.48 -10.06 -7.70
CA LYS A 234 -3.72 -11.51 -7.84
C LYS A 234 -2.60 -12.31 -7.20
N GLN A 235 -2.97 -13.32 -6.42
CA GLN A 235 -2.01 -14.31 -5.93
C GLN A 235 -1.76 -15.36 -7.01
N VAL A 236 -0.54 -15.39 -7.55
CA VAL A 236 -0.09 -16.39 -8.52
C VAL A 236 1.27 -16.92 -8.07
N VAL A 237 1.27 -18.07 -7.41
CA VAL A 237 2.46 -18.64 -6.77
C VAL A 237 3.52 -19.04 -7.80
N ASP A 238 3.10 -19.67 -8.89
CA ASP A 238 3.99 -20.15 -9.94
C ASP A 238 4.57 -19.03 -10.79
N GLY A 239 5.91 -18.99 -10.90
CA GLY A 239 6.64 -17.93 -11.61
C GLY A 239 6.42 -17.95 -13.12
N ASP A 240 6.35 -19.12 -13.74
CA ASP A 240 6.13 -19.24 -15.17
C ASP A 240 4.70 -18.88 -15.55
N ALA A 241 3.73 -19.21 -14.68
CA ALA A 241 2.35 -18.76 -14.85
C ALA A 241 2.25 -17.23 -14.82
N ARG A 242 3.02 -16.53 -13.93
CA ARG A 242 3.07 -15.06 -13.94
C ARG A 242 3.64 -14.50 -15.24
N VAL A 243 4.69 -15.12 -15.79
CA VAL A 243 5.26 -14.72 -17.08
C VAL A 243 4.25 -14.90 -18.21
N MET A 244 3.56 -16.04 -18.26
CA MET A 244 2.51 -16.30 -19.26
C MET A 244 1.36 -15.30 -19.17
N ALA A 245 0.92 -14.95 -17.97
CA ALA A 245 -0.14 -13.96 -17.75
C ALA A 245 0.25 -12.56 -18.25
N LEU A 246 1.51 -12.14 -18.06
CA LEU A 246 2.03 -10.91 -18.65
C LEU A 246 2.04 -10.97 -20.18
N GLN A 247 2.55 -12.05 -20.78
CA GLN A 247 2.63 -12.21 -22.23
C GLN A 247 1.25 -12.23 -22.90
N SER A 248 0.25 -12.83 -22.24
CA SER A 248 -1.13 -12.86 -22.73
C SER A 248 -1.89 -11.54 -22.50
N GLY A 249 -1.36 -10.62 -21.69
CA GLY A 249 -2.05 -9.41 -21.26
C GLY A 249 -3.21 -9.69 -20.27
N GLU A 250 -3.17 -10.82 -19.57
CA GLU A 250 -4.09 -11.11 -18.47
C GLU A 250 -3.73 -10.30 -17.22
N ALA A 251 -2.44 -9.99 -17.05
CA ALA A 251 -1.94 -9.10 -16.02
C ALA A 251 -1.06 -7.99 -16.63
N ASP A 252 -1.04 -6.84 -15.96
CA ASP A 252 -0.29 -5.66 -16.38
C ASP A 252 1.09 -5.58 -15.71
N LEU A 253 1.23 -6.17 -14.51
CA LEU A 253 2.41 -6.02 -13.67
C LEU A 253 2.69 -7.30 -12.87
N ASN A 254 3.96 -7.68 -12.78
CA ASN A 254 4.44 -8.66 -11.81
C ASN A 254 5.29 -7.97 -10.74
N LEU A 255 4.95 -8.19 -9.47
CA LEU A 255 5.59 -7.59 -8.29
C LEU A 255 6.58 -8.54 -7.60
N GLN A 256 6.76 -9.75 -8.13
CA GLN A 256 7.61 -10.79 -7.55
C GLN A 256 8.75 -11.19 -8.48
N ASP A 257 9.68 -11.94 -7.92
CA ASP A 257 10.77 -12.52 -8.69
C ASP A 257 10.24 -13.40 -9.82
N ILE A 258 10.95 -13.40 -10.93
CA ILE A 258 10.70 -14.26 -12.09
C ILE A 258 11.78 -15.35 -12.16
N PRO A 259 11.43 -16.55 -12.65
CA PRO A 259 12.41 -17.59 -12.89
C PRO A 259 13.53 -17.08 -13.79
N SER A 260 14.77 -17.38 -13.44
CA SER A 260 15.95 -16.88 -14.17
C SER A 260 15.97 -17.30 -15.64
N GLU A 261 15.44 -18.49 -15.95
CA GLU A 261 15.25 -19.03 -17.29
C GLU A 261 14.23 -18.24 -18.12
N SER A 262 13.23 -17.65 -17.47
CA SER A 262 12.18 -16.85 -18.14
C SER A 262 12.62 -15.42 -18.44
N PHE A 263 13.74 -14.97 -17.87
CA PHE A 263 14.22 -13.59 -18.05
C PHE A 263 14.52 -13.24 -19.51
N SER A 264 15.17 -14.17 -20.23
CA SER A 264 15.47 -13.99 -21.66
C SER A 264 14.19 -13.91 -22.53
N ILE A 265 13.15 -14.63 -22.14
CA ILE A 265 11.84 -14.60 -22.82
C ILE A 265 11.21 -13.21 -22.66
N ILE A 266 11.23 -12.67 -21.44
CA ILE A 266 10.68 -11.34 -21.14
C ILE A 266 11.47 -10.25 -21.89
N GLN A 267 12.79 -10.33 -21.90
CA GLN A 267 13.65 -9.37 -22.63
C GLN A 267 13.39 -9.38 -24.13
N ALA A 268 13.07 -10.53 -24.70
CA ALA A 268 12.79 -10.68 -26.13
C ALA A 268 11.39 -10.19 -26.51
N ASP A 269 10.46 -10.09 -25.56
CA ASP A 269 9.10 -9.64 -25.82
C ASP A 269 9.04 -8.10 -25.91
N LYS A 270 8.65 -7.59 -27.09
CA LYS A 270 8.58 -6.16 -27.35
C LYS A 270 7.47 -5.45 -26.55
N ASN A 271 6.50 -6.18 -26.06
CA ASN A 271 5.37 -5.65 -25.31
C ASN A 271 5.66 -5.57 -23.82
N LEU A 272 6.72 -6.24 -23.35
CA LEU A 272 7.12 -6.25 -21.95
C LEU A 272 8.30 -5.31 -21.69
N SER A 273 8.41 -4.83 -20.46
CA SER A 273 9.58 -4.10 -19.96
C SER A 273 9.91 -4.57 -18.56
N THR A 274 11.20 -4.57 -18.25
CA THR A 274 11.68 -4.82 -16.89
C THR A 274 12.13 -3.51 -16.27
N GLU A 275 11.80 -3.31 -15.00
CA GLU A 275 12.39 -2.28 -14.18
C GLU A 275 13.25 -2.95 -13.12
N GLN A 276 14.47 -2.46 -12.97
CA GLN A 276 15.43 -3.03 -12.05
C GLN A 276 15.89 -1.96 -11.06
N GLN A 277 15.81 -2.29 -9.78
CA GLN A 277 16.31 -1.45 -8.71
C GLN A 277 17.35 -2.21 -7.88
N VAL A 278 18.41 -1.52 -7.47
CA VAL A 278 19.39 -2.07 -6.54
C VAL A 278 18.73 -2.27 -5.19
N SER A 279 18.79 -3.50 -4.67
CA SER A 279 18.26 -3.85 -3.35
C SER A 279 19.36 -3.78 -2.30
N THR A 280 19.03 -3.35 -1.10
CA THR A 280 19.88 -3.46 0.09
C THR A 280 19.76 -4.83 0.79
N LEU A 281 18.89 -5.72 0.28
CA LEU A 281 18.72 -7.07 0.83
C LEU A 281 19.98 -7.91 0.62
N SER A 282 20.52 -8.45 1.70
CA SER A 282 21.67 -9.32 1.72
C SER A 282 21.28 -10.71 2.22
N TYR A 283 21.73 -11.75 1.53
CA TYR A 283 21.57 -13.14 1.96
C TYR A 283 22.89 -13.62 2.53
N TYR A 284 22.87 -14.19 3.73
CA TYR A 284 24.03 -14.77 4.38
C TYR A 284 23.88 -16.28 4.45
N LEU A 285 24.93 -17.01 4.06
CA LEU A 285 25.05 -18.42 4.38
C LEU A 285 25.80 -18.50 5.71
N SER A 286 25.16 -19.05 6.74
CA SER A 286 25.84 -19.39 7.99
C SER A 286 26.14 -20.89 7.98
N GLU A 287 27.40 -21.26 8.14
CA GLU A 287 27.78 -22.63 8.46
C GLU A 287 27.54 -22.86 9.98
N ASN A 288 26.81 -23.92 10.32
CA ASN A 288 26.62 -24.35 11.71
C ASN A 288 27.79 -25.21 12.16
#